data_0d16fcfdeecdec3c56753e43558ce831
#
_entry.id   0d16fcfdeecdec3c56753e43558ce831
#
_cell.length_a   1.000
_cell.length_b   1.000
_cell.length_c   1.000
_cell.angle_alpha   90.00
_cell.angle_beta   90.00
_cell.angle_gamma   90.00
#
_symmetry.space_group_name_H-M   'P 1'
#
loop_
_entity.id
_entity.type
_entity.pdbx_description
1 polymer ?
#
loop_
_entity_poly.entity_id
_entity_poly.type
_entity_poly.pdbx_seq_one_letter_code
_entity_poly.pdbx_strand_id
1 'polypeptide(L)'
;MLLLPSCFAQGPKLTVSEPQKVTLKRGSSATVKITAALNEGFHANSHTPSDENLIPLTLNWTPGVAVAKDVVYPKPKMEKYSFSDKPLSVVTGSFDLTTTFAVPASAPAGDGFLTGKLRYQACNDKACFPPKNVEVKVPVTVQ
;
A
#
# COMPACT_ATOMS: atom_id res chain seq x y z
N MET A 1 30.39 17.45 29.53
CA MET A 1 30.18 17.47 28.08
C MET A 1 28.92 16.69 27.82
N LEU A 2 27.79 17.37 27.73
CA LEU A 2 26.50 16.73 27.44
C LEU A 2 26.42 16.50 25.93
N LEU A 3 26.46 15.22 25.51
CA LEU A 3 26.15 14.82 24.17
C LEU A 3 24.61 14.90 24.00
N LEU A 4 24.16 15.95 23.33
CA LEU A 4 22.77 16.03 22.88
C LEU A 4 22.58 14.91 21.85
N PRO A 5 21.56 14.07 22.02
CA PRO A 5 21.25 13.09 20.98
C PRO A 5 20.86 13.85 19.71
N SER A 6 21.62 13.66 18.66
CA SER A 6 21.28 14.16 17.34
C SER A 6 19.96 13.50 16.93
N CYS A 7 18.87 14.22 17.05
CA CYS A 7 17.58 13.78 16.56
C CYS A 7 17.62 13.84 15.03
N PHE A 8 18.08 12.77 14.39
CA PHE A 8 17.95 12.65 12.94
C PHE A 8 16.46 12.52 12.65
N ALA A 9 15.92 13.51 11.95
CA ALA A 9 14.56 13.41 11.42
C ALA A 9 14.46 12.15 10.55
N GLN A 10 13.54 11.26 10.90
CA GLN A 10 13.29 10.06 10.10
C GLN A 10 12.71 10.48 8.74
N GLY A 11 13.17 9.83 7.67
CA GLY A 11 12.58 9.94 6.36
C GLY A 11 11.20 9.30 6.30
N PRO A 12 10.53 9.38 5.15
CA PRO A 12 9.22 8.77 4.97
C PRO A 12 9.30 7.25 5.07
N LYS A 13 8.34 6.66 5.78
CA LYS A 13 8.24 5.22 5.94
C LYS A 13 6.79 4.79 5.91
N LEU A 14 6.47 3.92 4.95
CA LEU A 14 5.19 3.24 4.88
C LEU A 14 5.34 1.85 5.49
N THR A 15 4.48 1.53 6.44
CA THR A 15 4.46 0.25 7.13
C THR A 15 3.15 -0.46 6.81
N VAL A 16 3.24 -1.74 6.45
CA VAL A 16 2.07 -2.60 6.26
C VAL A 16 1.88 -3.42 7.53
N SER A 17 0.68 -3.36 8.13
CA SER A 17 0.33 -4.20 9.27
C SER A 17 0.40 -5.67 8.88
N GLU A 18 0.82 -6.54 9.81
CA GLU A 18 0.86 -7.98 9.55
C GLU A 18 -0.53 -8.49 9.19
N PRO A 19 -0.73 -9.03 7.96
CA PRO A 19 -2.05 -9.47 7.54
C PRO A 19 -2.47 -10.75 8.26
N GLN A 20 -3.77 -10.84 8.56
CA GLN A 20 -4.35 -12.06 9.11
C GLN A 20 -4.41 -13.15 8.05
N LYS A 21 -4.35 -14.40 8.50
CA LYS A 21 -4.50 -15.57 7.62
C LYS A 21 -5.88 -15.59 6.99
N VAL A 22 -5.94 -15.83 5.69
CA VAL A 22 -7.17 -15.89 4.91
C VAL A 22 -7.39 -17.30 4.40
N THR A 23 -8.60 -17.81 4.56
CA THR A 23 -9.02 -19.09 3.97
C THR A 23 -9.59 -18.83 2.58
N LEU A 24 -9.00 -19.48 1.58
CA LEU A 24 -9.42 -19.39 0.18
C LEU A 24 -10.13 -20.67 -0.21
N LYS A 25 -11.36 -20.53 -0.72
CA LYS A 25 -12.14 -21.67 -1.23
C LYS A 25 -11.95 -21.77 -2.74
N ARG A 26 -11.54 -22.93 -3.23
CA ARG A 26 -11.39 -23.20 -4.68
C ARG A 26 -12.69 -22.93 -5.42
N GLY A 27 -12.61 -22.27 -6.56
CA GLY A 27 -13.75 -21.93 -7.40
C GLY A 27 -14.57 -20.75 -6.89
N SER A 28 -14.08 -20.00 -5.90
CA SER A 28 -14.78 -18.85 -5.32
C SER A 28 -13.97 -17.56 -5.43
N SER A 29 -14.57 -16.46 -5.02
CA SER A 29 -13.89 -15.18 -4.84
C SER A 29 -13.59 -14.94 -3.36
N ALA A 30 -12.50 -14.25 -3.07
CA ALA A 30 -12.12 -13.84 -1.72
C ALA A 30 -11.70 -12.39 -1.71
N THR A 31 -11.97 -11.69 -0.61
CA THR A 31 -11.57 -10.30 -0.41
C THR A 31 -10.52 -10.22 0.68
N VAL A 32 -9.41 -9.53 0.38
CA VAL A 32 -8.28 -9.38 1.29
C VAL A 32 -8.06 -7.89 1.56
N LYS A 33 -8.05 -7.51 2.82
CA LYS A 33 -7.80 -6.13 3.25
C LYS A 33 -6.38 -6.01 3.78
N ILE A 34 -5.64 -5.03 3.26
CA ILE A 34 -4.30 -4.65 3.71
C ILE A 34 -4.41 -3.28 4.37
N THR A 35 -3.85 -3.13 5.56
CA THR A 35 -3.75 -1.85 6.25
C THR A 35 -2.32 -1.35 6.20
N ALA A 36 -2.13 -0.13 5.72
CA ALA A 36 -0.85 0.54 5.65
C ALA A 36 -0.89 1.84 6.43
N ALA A 37 0.26 2.25 6.94
CA ALA A 37 0.39 3.51 7.66
C ALA A 37 1.66 4.24 7.25
N LEU A 38 1.52 5.53 6.98
CA LEU A 38 2.62 6.43 6.69
C LEU A 38 2.93 7.24 7.94
N ASN A 39 4.22 7.38 8.26
CA ASN A 39 4.63 8.11 9.46
C ASN A 39 4.23 9.60 9.40
N GLU A 40 4.09 10.20 10.57
CA GLU A 40 3.66 11.59 10.73
C GLU A 40 4.58 12.56 10.00
N GLY A 41 4.00 13.61 9.43
CA GLY A 41 4.72 14.64 8.68
C GLY A 41 4.87 14.35 7.19
N PHE A 42 4.41 13.17 6.74
CA PHE A 42 4.49 12.75 5.35
C PHE A 42 3.10 12.45 4.78
N HIS A 43 3.00 12.59 3.49
CA HIS A 43 1.87 12.12 2.71
C HIS A 43 2.38 11.34 1.50
N ALA A 44 1.54 10.54 0.91
CA ALA A 44 1.85 9.87 -0.34
C ALA A 44 0.84 10.27 -1.41
N ASN A 45 1.23 10.22 -2.66
CA ASN A 45 0.27 10.39 -3.74
C ASN A 45 -0.79 9.29 -3.63
N SER A 46 -2.02 9.64 -3.95
CA SER A 46 -3.09 8.65 -4.03
C SER A 46 -2.92 7.77 -5.27
N HIS A 47 -3.82 6.83 -5.47
CA HIS A 47 -3.86 6.03 -6.70
C HIS A 47 -4.20 6.89 -7.93
N THR A 48 -4.82 8.03 -7.73
CA THR A 48 -5.23 8.99 -8.78
C THR A 48 -4.56 10.34 -8.55
N PRO A 49 -3.23 10.45 -8.76
CA PRO A 49 -2.53 11.69 -8.50
C PRO A 49 -2.98 12.81 -9.45
N SER A 50 -2.81 14.06 -9.01
CA SER A 50 -3.26 15.24 -9.75
C SER A 50 -2.41 15.58 -10.96
N ASP A 51 -1.22 14.99 -11.07
CA ASP A 51 -0.25 15.27 -12.13
C ASP A 51 0.37 13.96 -12.61
N GLU A 52 0.56 13.83 -13.92
CA GLU A 52 1.14 12.64 -14.54
C GLU A 52 2.60 12.36 -14.15
N ASN A 53 3.32 13.38 -13.66
CA ASN A 53 4.69 13.23 -13.18
C ASN A 53 4.77 12.66 -11.76
N LEU A 54 3.65 12.59 -11.05
CA LEU A 54 3.57 12.03 -9.72
C LEU A 54 3.35 10.52 -9.80
N ILE A 55 4.08 9.78 -8.98
CA ILE A 55 3.99 8.31 -8.94
C ILE A 55 2.75 7.91 -8.14
N PRO A 56 1.79 7.19 -8.73
CA PRO A 56 0.58 6.78 -8.01
C PRO A 56 0.87 5.68 -6.99
N LEU A 57 0.04 5.64 -5.95
CA LEU A 57 -0.04 4.50 -5.02
C LEU A 57 -0.57 3.30 -5.79
N THR A 58 0.21 2.22 -5.87
CA THR A 58 -0.15 1.06 -6.67
C THR A 58 0.18 -0.24 -5.92
N LEU A 59 -0.80 -1.12 -5.81
CA LEU A 59 -0.62 -2.46 -5.25
C LEU A 59 -0.66 -3.47 -6.39
N ASN A 60 0.47 -4.13 -6.61
CA ASN A 60 0.62 -5.15 -7.64
C ASN A 60 0.83 -6.51 -6.99
N TRP A 61 -0.04 -7.46 -7.31
CA TRP A 61 0.05 -8.82 -6.80
C TRP A 61 0.80 -9.72 -7.78
N THR A 62 1.68 -10.55 -7.24
CA THR A 62 2.37 -11.58 -8.02
C THR A 62 1.37 -12.70 -8.35
N PRO A 63 1.35 -13.24 -9.57
CA PRO A 63 0.54 -14.40 -9.90
C PRO A 63 0.85 -15.59 -8.98
N GLY A 64 -0.19 -16.26 -8.47
CA GLY A 64 -0.05 -17.34 -7.49
C GLY A 64 -1.30 -18.20 -7.46
N VAL A 65 -1.63 -18.75 -6.28
CA VAL A 65 -2.78 -19.65 -6.08
C VAL A 65 -4.12 -18.95 -6.30
N ALA A 66 -4.15 -17.63 -6.28
CA ALA A 66 -5.32 -16.83 -6.60
C ALA A 66 -4.93 -15.68 -7.51
N VAL A 67 -5.89 -15.18 -8.28
CA VAL A 67 -5.68 -14.10 -9.24
C VAL A 67 -6.36 -12.83 -8.74
N ALA A 68 -5.60 -11.76 -8.60
CA ALA A 68 -6.14 -10.45 -8.24
C ALA A 68 -6.99 -9.91 -9.39
N LYS A 69 -8.22 -9.50 -9.10
CA LYS A 69 -9.19 -8.99 -10.09
C LYS A 69 -9.38 -7.49 -9.96
N ASP A 70 -9.46 -6.99 -8.74
CA ASP A 70 -9.74 -5.59 -8.47
C ASP A 70 -9.08 -5.16 -7.17
N VAL A 71 -8.55 -3.93 -7.15
CA VAL A 71 -8.00 -3.30 -5.96
C VAL A 71 -8.75 -2.02 -5.69
N VAL A 72 -9.38 -1.92 -4.53
CA VAL A 72 -10.01 -0.70 -4.06
C VAL A 72 -9.00 0.07 -3.22
N TYR A 73 -8.63 1.23 -3.72
CA TYR A 73 -7.69 2.13 -3.06
C TYR A 73 -8.41 3.06 -2.08
N PRO A 74 -7.69 3.62 -1.08
CA PRO A 74 -8.29 4.56 -0.15
C PRO A 74 -8.79 5.81 -0.88
N LYS A 75 -9.86 6.40 -0.36
CA LYS A 75 -10.39 7.65 -0.88
C LYS A 75 -9.35 8.75 -0.69
N PRO A 76 -8.96 9.48 -1.75
CA PRO A 76 -7.95 10.52 -1.65
C PRO A 76 -8.45 11.74 -0.92
N LYS A 77 -7.52 12.48 -0.32
CA LYS A 77 -7.73 13.82 0.20
C LYS A 77 -7.10 14.82 -0.76
N MET A 78 -7.73 15.96 -0.95
CA MET A 78 -7.17 17.05 -1.73
C MET A 78 -6.53 18.06 -0.78
N GLU A 79 -5.21 18.21 -0.87
CA GLU A 79 -4.45 19.08 0.03
C GLU A 79 -3.52 20.02 -0.74
N LYS A 80 -3.43 21.28 -0.28
CA LYS A 80 -2.56 22.28 -0.86
C LYS A 80 -1.23 22.32 -0.10
N TYR A 81 -0.14 22.18 -0.84
CA TYR A 81 1.22 22.26 -0.30
C TYR A 81 1.98 23.44 -0.90
N SER A 82 2.98 23.95 -0.18
CA SER A 82 3.74 25.14 -0.57
C SER A 82 4.51 24.98 -1.89
N PHE A 83 4.88 23.75 -2.26
CA PHE A 83 5.63 23.46 -3.48
C PHE A 83 4.74 23.23 -4.72
N SER A 84 3.42 23.35 -4.58
CA SER A 84 2.49 23.11 -5.68
C SER A 84 1.46 24.23 -5.77
N ASP A 85 1.16 24.67 -6.99
CA ASP A 85 0.15 25.69 -7.25
C ASP A 85 -1.28 25.14 -7.11
N LYS A 86 -1.44 23.83 -7.27
CA LYS A 86 -2.73 23.15 -7.23
C LYS A 86 -2.80 22.21 -6.04
N PRO A 87 -4.02 21.95 -5.52
CA PRO A 87 -4.21 20.87 -4.54
C PRO A 87 -3.75 19.53 -5.09
N LEU A 88 -3.13 18.72 -4.25
CA LEU A 88 -2.67 17.39 -4.61
C LEU A 88 -3.62 16.33 -4.05
N SER A 89 -3.84 15.28 -4.82
CA SER A 89 -4.60 14.09 -4.43
C SER A 89 -3.69 13.15 -3.66
N VAL A 90 -3.90 13.01 -2.35
CA VAL A 90 -2.97 12.33 -1.44
C VAL A 90 -3.68 11.41 -0.47
N VAL A 91 -2.88 10.55 0.15
CA VAL A 91 -3.27 9.73 1.31
C VAL A 91 -2.32 10.04 2.46
N THR A 92 -2.85 10.02 3.68
CA THR A 92 -2.10 10.32 4.90
C THR A 92 -2.46 9.32 6.00
N GLY A 93 -1.57 9.16 6.98
CA GLY A 93 -1.83 8.33 8.15
C GLY A 93 -2.03 6.86 7.81
N SER A 94 -3.04 6.27 8.41
CA SER A 94 -3.41 4.87 8.21
C SER A 94 -4.52 4.76 7.18
N PHE A 95 -4.40 3.80 6.26
CA PHE A 95 -5.40 3.58 5.21
C PHE A 95 -5.44 2.11 4.79
N ASP A 96 -6.57 1.71 4.21
CA ASP A 96 -6.81 0.35 3.77
C ASP A 96 -6.81 0.23 2.24
N LEU A 97 -6.31 -0.92 1.76
CA LEU A 97 -6.44 -1.35 0.38
C LEU A 97 -7.15 -2.69 0.39
N THR A 98 -8.18 -2.84 -0.43
CA THR A 98 -8.98 -4.06 -0.47
C THR A 98 -8.88 -4.67 -1.86
N THR A 99 -8.41 -5.92 -1.93
CA THR A 99 -8.26 -6.65 -3.18
C THR A 99 -9.25 -7.81 -3.26
N THR A 100 -9.92 -7.94 -4.38
CA THR A 100 -10.75 -9.10 -4.71
C THR A 100 -9.93 -10.08 -5.52
N PHE A 101 -9.88 -11.34 -5.07
CA PHE A 101 -9.18 -12.43 -5.75
C PHE A 101 -10.18 -13.45 -6.27
N ALA A 102 -9.88 -14.01 -7.43
CA ALA A 102 -10.52 -15.21 -7.91
C ALA A 102 -9.65 -16.42 -7.59
N VAL A 103 -10.23 -17.43 -6.97
CA VAL A 103 -9.53 -18.66 -6.62
C VAL A 103 -9.92 -19.74 -7.66
N PRO A 104 -8.99 -20.17 -8.53
CA PRO A 104 -9.31 -21.22 -9.52
C PRO A 104 -9.78 -22.51 -8.86
N ALA A 105 -10.68 -23.23 -9.52
CA ALA A 105 -11.10 -24.56 -9.06
C ALA A 105 -9.93 -25.55 -9.01
N SER A 106 -8.90 -25.32 -9.81
CA SER A 106 -7.68 -26.12 -9.87
C SER A 106 -6.58 -25.68 -8.91
N ALA A 107 -6.81 -24.67 -8.07
CA ALA A 107 -5.79 -24.21 -7.12
C ALA A 107 -5.39 -25.34 -6.19
N PRO A 108 -4.08 -25.56 -5.95
CA PRO A 108 -3.64 -26.61 -5.03
C PRO A 108 -4.08 -26.30 -3.60
N ALA A 109 -4.58 -27.31 -2.90
CA ALA A 109 -4.96 -27.20 -1.51
C ALA A 109 -3.72 -27.07 -0.60
N GLY A 110 -3.89 -26.41 0.53
CA GLY A 110 -2.83 -26.27 1.54
C GLY A 110 -2.47 -24.83 1.85
N ASP A 111 -1.46 -24.69 2.69
CA ASP A 111 -0.97 -23.40 3.15
C ASP A 111 -0.05 -22.74 2.12
N GLY A 112 -0.10 -21.44 2.04
CA GLY A 112 0.74 -20.65 1.16
C GLY A 112 0.65 -19.16 1.47
N PHE A 113 1.10 -18.35 0.51
CA PHE A 113 1.08 -16.89 0.64
C PHE A 113 0.61 -16.25 -0.66
N LEU A 114 -0.13 -15.15 -0.52
CA LEU A 114 -0.31 -14.18 -1.59
C LEU A 114 0.74 -13.10 -1.38
N THR A 115 1.51 -12.81 -2.40
CA THR A 115 2.58 -11.81 -2.33
C THR A 115 2.34 -10.68 -3.31
N GLY A 116 2.65 -9.46 -2.89
CA GLY A 116 2.50 -8.29 -3.70
C GLY A 116 3.52 -7.21 -3.32
N LYS A 117 3.52 -6.14 -4.09
CA LYS A 117 4.33 -4.95 -3.83
C LYS A 117 3.46 -3.72 -3.83
N LEU A 118 3.55 -2.95 -2.76
CA LEU A 118 2.90 -1.66 -2.65
C LEU A 118 3.93 -0.58 -3.00
N ARG A 119 3.74 0.05 -4.15
CA ARG A 119 4.60 1.14 -4.62
C ARG A 119 3.99 2.47 -4.21
N TYR A 120 4.81 3.34 -3.64
CA TYR A 120 4.37 4.65 -3.21
C TYR A 120 5.46 5.70 -3.41
N GLN A 121 5.04 6.95 -3.55
CA GLN A 121 5.92 8.10 -3.50
C GLN A 121 5.48 9.00 -2.37
N ALA A 122 6.35 9.16 -1.37
CA ALA A 122 6.08 10.01 -0.22
C ALA A 122 6.66 11.41 -0.41
N CYS A 123 5.98 12.38 0.16
CA CYS A 123 6.37 13.79 0.15
C CYS A 123 6.18 14.36 1.55
N ASN A 124 6.93 15.42 1.86
CA ASN A 124 6.64 16.28 3.01
C ASN A 124 6.03 17.60 2.49
N ASP A 125 5.99 18.63 3.32
CA ASP A 125 5.46 19.94 2.94
C ASP A 125 6.37 20.76 2.01
N LYS A 126 7.57 20.24 1.69
CA LYS A 126 8.58 20.94 0.88
C LYS A 126 8.97 20.22 -0.39
N ALA A 127 8.99 18.89 -0.38
CA ALA A 127 9.50 18.11 -1.50
C ALA A 127 8.96 16.68 -1.50
N CYS A 128 9.07 16.04 -2.66
CA CYS A 128 8.78 14.62 -2.83
C CYS A 128 10.07 13.81 -2.87
N PHE A 129 10.02 12.59 -2.35
CA PHE A 129 11.12 11.65 -2.29
C PHE A 129 11.01 10.64 -3.45
N PRO A 130 12.09 9.92 -3.77
CA PRO A 130 12.00 8.84 -4.77
C PRO A 130 10.98 7.77 -4.37
N PRO A 131 10.29 7.13 -5.33
CA PRO A 131 9.34 6.07 -5.04
C PRO A 131 10.03 4.87 -4.38
N LYS A 132 9.26 4.19 -3.53
CA LYS A 132 9.69 2.97 -2.84
C LYS A 132 8.64 1.88 -2.99
N ASN A 133 9.07 0.64 -2.78
CA ASN A 133 8.20 -0.53 -2.72
C ASN A 133 8.23 -1.14 -1.33
N VAL A 134 7.05 -1.56 -0.84
CA VAL A 134 6.91 -2.37 0.37
C VAL A 134 6.36 -3.72 -0.03
N GLU A 135 6.98 -4.80 0.41
CA GLU A 135 6.48 -6.14 0.17
C GLU A 135 5.25 -6.40 1.04
N VAL A 136 4.22 -6.98 0.42
CA VAL A 136 3.00 -7.43 1.09
C VAL A 136 2.95 -8.95 1.01
N LYS A 137 2.76 -9.61 2.15
CA LYS A 137 2.73 -11.07 2.24
C LYS A 137 1.55 -11.50 3.10
N VAL A 138 0.58 -12.16 2.50
CA VAL A 138 -0.65 -12.58 3.15
C VAL A 138 -0.66 -14.09 3.28
N PRO A 139 -0.66 -14.65 4.50
CA PRO A 139 -0.78 -16.08 4.68
C PRO A 139 -2.17 -16.55 4.30
N VAL A 140 -2.25 -17.66 3.56
CA VAL A 140 -3.52 -18.23 3.11
C VAL A 140 -3.53 -19.72 3.31
N THR A 141 -4.74 -20.28 3.43
CA THR A 141 -5.01 -21.71 3.34
C THR A 141 -6.04 -21.92 2.24
N VAL A 142 -5.70 -22.73 1.25
CA VAL A 142 -6.61 -23.10 0.15
C VAL A 142 -7.32 -24.41 0.50
N GLN A 143 -8.64 -24.37 0.44
CA GLN A 143 -9.51 -25.51 0.72
C GLN A 143 -10.33 -25.93 -0.50
#